data_7313f70261d3cfae0bf13cad24cf37f4
#
_entry.id   7313f70261d3cfae0bf13cad24cf37f4
#
_cell.length_a   1.000
_cell.length_b   1.000
_cell.length_c   1.000
_cell.angle_alpha   90.00
_cell.angle_beta   90.00
_cell.angle_gamma   90.00
#
_symmetry.space_group_name_H-M   'P 1'
#
loop_
_entity.id
_entity.type
_entity.pdbx_description
1 polymer ?
#
loop_
_entity_poly.entity_id
_entity_poly.type
_entity_poly.pdbx_seq_one_letter_code
_entity_poly.pdbx_strand_id
1 'polypeptide(L)'
;MRKKIGWADLFFILSVLFGALVRFLPTIETGTIINDGGMFFVMIADLRAAHFLLPAFTSYNNLNIPFAYPPLSFYVAGLVSLLGISTFDLLRWLPPLVSTLSIFAFYWMASLMLNSRSKAALAVMVYALLPRLFSWYVMGGGLSRSFGLLFLLLACASSWALFTRRAPKYLLLTALFGAGAILSHPETGLHTAAACVLIWLFKGRTWRGLRDALLVTLGVILFTSPWWGTVLFQHGFAPFQSALDTGGHSALFWLPWITFDFAEERFATVLTVLGLIGFAVQSARRDWFLPVWVLFPFVVEPRSATAIAAIPLALLGGIALSDLLIPAIASLELKQKLESHDWTELITQGRVARIVVSYVLFFALIGALIYDFSLTNYVVSPDDRSAMTWVADHTPSQSRFIVITGRADPLNDPVAEWFPVYSLRTNQSTVQGREWLLGKSFLPFLGSLDGLQSCLDSAPSCVQAWADSNHLSFDYLYLQKPTKTNPTPSLLLYLLRASPDYTLVFENNSAVIFAHK
;
A
#
# COMPACT_ATOMS: atom_id res chain seq x y z
N MET A 1 33.39 -25.34 -13.08
CA MET A 1 33.92 -24.03 -12.64
C MET A 1 32.86 -23.31 -11.79
N ARG A 2 33.11 -23.04 -10.53
CA ARG A 2 32.22 -22.20 -9.71
C ARG A 2 32.32 -20.76 -10.24
N LYS A 3 31.22 -20.22 -10.78
CA LYS A 3 31.14 -18.82 -11.22
C LYS A 3 31.37 -17.95 -9.98
N LYS A 4 32.41 -17.13 -9.97
CA LYS A 4 32.62 -16.18 -8.85
C LYS A 4 31.44 -15.21 -8.81
N ILE A 5 30.88 -14.99 -7.62
CA ILE A 5 29.82 -13.99 -7.39
C ILE A 5 30.40 -12.62 -7.74
N GLY A 6 29.79 -11.94 -8.71
CA GLY A 6 30.15 -10.58 -9.08
C GLY A 6 29.50 -9.54 -8.17
N TRP A 7 29.95 -8.28 -8.25
CA TRP A 7 29.37 -7.17 -7.48
C TRP A 7 27.86 -7.00 -7.75
N ALA A 8 27.41 -7.13 -9.00
CA ALA A 8 26.00 -7.05 -9.34
C ALA A 8 25.17 -8.16 -8.66
N ASP A 9 25.70 -9.39 -8.63
CA ASP A 9 25.03 -10.51 -7.94
C ASP A 9 24.98 -10.27 -6.42
N LEU A 10 26.09 -9.77 -5.83
CA LEU A 10 26.16 -9.45 -4.41
C LEU A 10 25.15 -8.35 -4.04
N PHE A 11 25.08 -7.25 -4.81
CA PHE A 11 24.12 -6.17 -4.56
C PHE A 11 22.67 -6.64 -4.69
N PHE A 12 22.38 -7.48 -5.68
CA PHE A 12 21.05 -8.08 -5.82
C PHE A 12 20.72 -8.95 -4.59
N ILE A 13 21.61 -9.83 -4.14
CA ILE A 13 21.41 -10.67 -2.96
C ILE A 13 21.18 -9.82 -1.71
N LEU A 14 22.03 -8.80 -1.47
CA LEU A 14 21.87 -7.89 -0.33
C LEU A 14 20.56 -7.12 -0.40
N SER A 15 20.13 -6.67 -1.58
CA SER A 15 18.84 -6.00 -1.76
C SER A 15 17.66 -6.89 -1.42
N VAL A 16 17.73 -8.19 -1.77
CA VAL A 16 16.69 -9.16 -1.40
C VAL A 16 16.70 -9.41 0.11
N LEU A 17 17.87 -9.62 0.71
CA LEU A 17 18.00 -9.89 2.15
C LEU A 17 17.53 -8.70 3.00
N PHE A 18 18.03 -7.50 2.71
CA PHE A 18 17.65 -6.30 3.45
C PHE A 18 16.20 -5.88 3.14
N GLY A 19 15.78 -6.04 1.87
CA GLY A 19 14.40 -5.80 1.49
C GLY A 19 13.41 -6.77 2.15
N ALA A 20 13.79 -8.04 2.34
CA ALA A 20 13.00 -8.98 3.13
C ALA A 20 13.01 -8.60 4.62
N LEU A 21 14.19 -8.24 5.17
CA LEU A 21 14.32 -7.82 6.56
C LEU A 21 13.32 -6.69 6.89
N VAL A 22 13.37 -5.57 6.15
CA VAL A 22 12.48 -4.43 6.39
C VAL A 22 11.00 -4.73 6.16
N ARG A 23 10.66 -5.74 5.37
CA ARG A 23 9.25 -6.14 5.15
C ARG A 23 8.70 -7.08 6.22
N PHE A 24 9.54 -7.92 6.80
CA PHE A 24 9.10 -8.88 7.81
C PHE A 24 9.27 -8.37 9.25
N LEU A 25 10.24 -7.48 9.49
CA LEU A 25 10.61 -7.03 10.83
C LEU A 25 9.42 -6.47 11.64
N PRO A 26 8.60 -5.53 11.11
CA PRO A 26 7.49 -4.96 11.88
C PRO A 26 6.48 -6.04 12.32
N THR A 27 6.20 -7.00 11.45
CA THR A 27 5.31 -8.13 11.72
C THR A 27 5.89 -9.09 12.75
N ILE A 28 7.20 -9.34 12.72
CA ILE A 28 7.90 -10.19 13.70
C ILE A 28 7.87 -9.53 15.09
N GLU A 29 8.20 -8.24 15.17
CA GLU A 29 8.27 -7.50 16.43
C GLU A 29 6.92 -7.36 17.12
N THR A 30 5.87 -7.02 16.36
CA THR A 30 4.54 -6.83 16.92
C THR A 30 3.85 -8.15 17.25
N GLY A 31 4.20 -9.22 16.57
CA GLY A 31 3.54 -10.51 16.70
C GLY A 31 2.08 -10.52 16.20
N THR A 32 1.60 -9.45 15.54
CA THR A 32 0.22 -9.26 15.10
C THR A 32 0.14 -8.65 13.70
N ILE A 33 -1.09 -8.42 13.22
CA ILE A 33 -1.35 -7.71 11.97
C ILE A 33 -1.14 -6.21 12.22
N ILE A 34 -0.48 -5.54 11.28
CA ILE A 34 -0.21 -4.11 11.33
C ILE A 34 -1.36 -3.38 10.64
N ASN A 35 -1.87 -2.33 11.26
CA ASN A 35 -2.86 -1.39 10.80
C ASN A 35 -4.16 -2.05 10.33
N ASP A 36 -4.52 -1.88 9.07
CA ASP A 36 -5.74 -2.30 8.42
C ASP A 36 -5.83 -3.82 8.17
N GLY A 37 -6.93 -4.27 7.53
CA GLY A 37 -7.15 -5.66 7.17
C GLY A 37 -8.35 -6.31 7.88
N GLY A 38 -9.00 -5.60 8.80
CA GLY A 38 -10.18 -6.11 9.49
C GLY A 38 -11.32 -6.44 8.52
N MET A 39 -11.62 -5.56 7.57
CA MET A 39 -12.60 -5.83 6.52
C MET A 39 -12.18 -7.02 5.66
N PHE A 40 -10.91 -7.15 5.28
CA PHE A 40 -10.42 -8.26 4.46
C PHE A 40 -10.46 -9.59 5.19
N PHE A 41 -10.22 -9.59 6.51
CA PHE A 41 -10.42 -10.76 7.36
C PHE A 41 -11.83 -11.32 7.23
N VAL A 42 -12.84 -10.44 7.32
CA VAL A 42 -14.25 -10.80 7.19
C VAL A 42 -14.59 -11.23 5.75
N MET A 43 -14.12 -10.48 4.74
CA MET A 43 -14.36 -10.83 3.33
C MET A 43 -13.80 -12.21 2.94
N ILE A 44 -12.64 -12.60 3.48
CA ILE A 44 -12.11 -13.96 3.28
C ILE A 44 -13.02 -15.00 3.93
N ALA A 45 -13.54 -14.73 5.14
CA ALA A 45 -14.46 -15.62 5.83
C ALA A 45 -15.80 -15.74 5.07
N ASP A 46 -16.37 -14.63 4.61
CA ASP A 46 -17.61 -14.60 3.80
C ASP A 46 -17.45 -15.39 2.50
N LEU A 47 -16.32 -15.22 1.82
CA LEU A 47 -16.02 -15.95 0.57
C LEU A 47 -15.94 -17.47 0.81
N ARG A 48 -15.31 -17.88 1.90
CA ARG A 48 -15.26 -19.31 2.31
C ARG A 48 -16.64 -19.85 2.67
N ALA A 49 -17.42 -19.08 3.44
CA ALA A 49 -18.81 -19.46 3.81
C ALA A 49 -19.70 -19.61 2.58
N ALA A 50 -19.47 -18.79 1.55
CA ALA A 50 -20.15 -18.88 0.25
C ALA A 50 -19.56 -19.94 -0.70
N HIS A 51 -18.74 -20.89 -0.20
CA HIS A 51 -18.07 -21.92 -1.02
C HIS A 51 -17.31 -21.36 -2.23
N PHE A 52 -16.63 -20.23 -2.04
CA PHE A 52 -15.89 -19.49 -3.05
C PHE A 52 -16.75 -18.93 -4.22
N LEU A 53 -18.06 -18.89 -4.08
CA LEU A 53 -18.89 -18.02 -4.91
C LEU A 53 -18.79 -16.59 -4.38
N LEU A 54 -18.79 -15.60 -5.29
CA LEU A 54 -18.68 -14.20 -4.89
C LEU A 54 -19.96 -13.78 -4.15
N PRO A 55 -19.91 -13.43 -2.84
CA PRO A 55 -21.09 -12.99 -2.09
C PRO A 55 -21.62 -11.66 -2.62
N ALA A 56 -22.91 -11.41 -2.42
CA ALA A 56 -23.48 -10.10 -2.75
C ALA A 56 -22.97 -9.01 -1.81
N PHE A 57 -22.89 -9.30 -0.51
CA PHE A 57 -22.46 -8.37 0.52
C PHE A 57 -21.42 -9.03 1.41
N THR A 58 -20.53 -8.21 2.01
CA THR A 58 -19.74 -8.65 3.15
C THR A 58 -20.48 -8.43 4.45
N SER A 59 -20.28 -9.33 5.41
CA SER A 59 -20.82 -9.21 6.76
C SER A 59 -20.08 -8.19 7.64
N TYR A 60 -19.00 -7.59 7.14
CA TYR A 60 -18.22 -6.60 7.86
C TYR A 60 -19.10 -5.43 8.31
N ASN A 61 -19.04 -5.11 9.60
CA ASN A 61 -19.66 -3.96 10.23
C ASN A 61 -21.21 -3.88 10.11
N ASN A 62 -21.87 -4.94 9.64
CA ASN A 62 -23.33 -5.03 9.47
C ASN A 62 -23.97 -3.89 8.62
N LEU A 63 -23.22 -3.32 7.68
CA LEU A 63 -23.66 -2.18 6.86
C LEU A 63 -24.14 -2.56 5.46
N ASN A 64 -24.29 -3.86 5.15
CA ASN A 64 -24.62 -4.35 3.80
C ASN A 64 -23.67 -3.77 2.72
N ILE A 65 -22.38 -3.78 3.00
CA ILE A 65 -21.37 -3.31 2.06
C ILE A 65 -21.32 -4.27 0.87
N PRO A 66 -21.48 -3.81 -0.39
CA PRO A 66 -21.37 -4.65 -1.57
C PRO A 66 -20.00 -5.35 -1.61
N PHE A 67 -19.99 -6.65 -1.94
CA PHE A 67 -18.73 -7.37 -2.13
C PHE A 67 -18.13 -7.04 -3.51
N ALA A 68 -17.82 -5.76 -3.72
CA ALA A 68 -17.35 -5.22 -4.99
C ALA A 68 -15.83 -5.05 -5.08
N TYR A 69 -15.12 -5.23 -3.97
CA TYR A 69 -13.65 -5.17 -3.96
C TYR A 69 -13.05 -6.28 -4.83
N PRO A 70 -11.96 -6.02 -5.61
CA PRO A 70 -11.30 -7.03 -6.44
C PRO A 70 -10.86 -8.25 -5.62
N PRO A 71 -11.30 -9.48 -5.98
CA PRO A 71 -11.30 -10.58 -5.03
C PRO A 71 -10.09 -11.52 -5.11
N LEU A 72 -9.13 -11.33 -6.02
CA LEU A 72 -8.06 -12.31 -6.27
C LEU A 72 -7.25 -12.66 -5.03
N SER A 73 -6.85 -11.64 -4.25
CA SER A 73 -6.08 -11.85 -3.03
C SER A 73 -6.88 -12.58 -1.95
N PHE A 74 -8.20 -12.36 -1.88
CA PHE A 74 -9.08 -13.07 -0.96
C PHE A 74 -9.28 -14.53 -1.37
N TYR A 75 -9.39 -14.81 -2.67
CA TYR A 75 -9.39 -16.19 -3.18
C TYR A 75 -8.09 -16.92 -2.83
N VAL A 76 -6.94 -16.28 -3.04
CA VAL A 76 -5.64 -16.88 -2.68
C VAL A 76 -5.57 -17.16 -1.19
N ALA A 77 -5.89 -16.18 -0.34
CA ALA A 77 -5.87 -16.36 1.11
C ALA A 77 -6.89 -17.42 1.57
N GLY A 78 -8.12 -17.40 1.03
CA GLY A 78 -9.16 -18.36 1.33
C GLY A 78 -8.75 -19.79 0.95
N LEU A 79 -8.16 -20.00 -0.23
CA LEU A 79 -7.68 -21.31 -0.68
C LEU A 79 -6.51 -21.80 0.19
N VAL A 80 -5.54 -20.92 0.50
CA VAL A 80 -4.40 -21.28 1.37
C VAL A 80 -4.87 -21.63 2.77
N SER A 81 -5.93 -20.99 3.28
CA SER A 81 -6.50 -21.30 4.59
C SER A 81 -7.09 -22.71 4.68
N LEU A 82 -7.44 -23.36 3.55
CA LEU A 82 -7.86 -24.78 3.53
C LEU A 82 -6.74 -25.74 3.93
N LEU A 83 -5.49 -25.30 3.90
CA LEU A 83 -4.33 -26.06 4.40
C LEU A 83 -4.17 -26.00 5.92
N GLY A 84 -5.14 -25.42 6.65
CA GLY A 84 -5.12 -25.30 8.10
C GLY A 84 -4.41 -24.06 8.64
N ILE A 85 -3.99 -23.13 7.76
CA ILE A 85 -3.39 -21.85 8.17
C ILE A 85 -4.52 -20.88 8.52
N SER A 86 -4.44 -20.23 9.67
CA SER A 86 -5.48 -19.28 10.10
C SER A 86 -5.54 -18.05 9.17
N THR A 87 -6.73 -17.49 8.96
CA THR A 87 -6.89 -16.24 8.19
C THR A 87 -6.09 -15.09 8.82
N PHE A 88 -5.95 -15.09 10.14
CA PHE A 88 -5.13 -14.12 10.86
C PHE A 88 -3.66 -14.23 10.46
N ASP A 89 -3.09 -15.45 10.45
CA ASP A 89 -1.70 -15.67 10.02
C ASP A 89 -1.50 -15.35 8.55
N LEU A 90 -2.49 -15.60 7.70
CA LEU A 90 -2.42 -15.25 6.29
C LEU A 90 -2.36 -13.73 6.09
N LEU A 91 -3.19 -12.96 6.79
CA LEU A 91 -3.14 -11.49 6.75
C LEU A 91 -1.85 -10.93 7.36
N ARG A 92 -1.24 -11.66 8.28
CA ARG A 92 0.02 -11.30 8.92
C ARG A 92 1.23 -11.56 8.02
N TRP A 93 1.27 -12.67 7.27
CA TRP A 93 2.47 -13.15 6.60
C TRP A 93 2.45 -13.03 5.07
N LEU A 94 1.27 -13.11 4.42
CA LEU A 94 1.20 -13.00 2.96
C LEU A 94 1.60 -11.60 2.44
N PRO A 95 1.18 -10.49 3.06
CA PRO A 95 1.58 -9.17 2.59
C PRO A 95 3.10 -8.98 2.53
N PRO A 96 3.89 -9.18 3.60
CA PRO A 96 5.34 -9.07 3.54
C PRO A 96 6.00 -10.08 2.60
N LEU A 97 5.45 -11.29 2.48
CA LEU A 97 5.96 -12.31 1.54
C LEU A 97 5.79 -11.84 0.09
N VAL A 98 4.58 -11.44 -0.31
CA VAL A 98 4.28 -10.99 -1.68
C VAL A 98 5.01 -9.69 -2.00
N SER A 99 5.09 -8.75 -1.05
CA SER A 99 5.91 -7.55 -1.16
C SER A 99 7.40 -7.87 -1.38
N THR A 100 7.93 -8.92 -0.73
CA THR A 100 9.30 -9.39 -0.96
C THR A 100 9.45 -9.99 -2.36
N LEU A 101 8.47 -10.76 -2.84
CA LEU A 101 8.48 -11.30 -4.22
C LEU A 101 8.46 -10.19 -5.27
N SER A 102 7.88 -9.04 -4.98
CA SER A 102 7.90 -7.88 -5.87
C SER A 102 9.33 -7.37 -6.17
N ILE A 103 10.31 -7.61 -5.29
CA ILE A 103 11.74 -7.27 -5.52
C ILE A 103 12.28 -8.03 -6.73
N PHE A 104 11.93 -9.32 -6.89
CA PHE A 104 12.33 -10.12 -8.05
C PHE A 104 11.63 -9.67 -9.32
N ALA A 105 10.34 -9.32 -9.22
CA ALA A 105 9.60 -8.78 -10.36
C ALA A 105 10.17 -7.43 -10.82
N PHE A 106 10.51 -6.56 -9.87
CA PHE A 106 11.17 -5.29 -10.17
C PHE A 106 12.56 -5.51 -10.81
N TYR A 107 13.37 -6.45 -10.32
CA TYR A 107 14.66 -6.78 -10.93
C TYR A 107 14.49 -7.25 -12.38
N TRP A 108 13.50 -8.09 -12.66
CA TRP A 108 13.21 -8.50 -14.03
C TRP A 108 12.83 -7.31 -14.91
N MET A 109 11.91 -6.47 -14.46
CA MET A 109 11.50 -5.24 -15.15
C MET A 109 12.69 -4.29 -15.37
N ALA A 110 13.47 -4.00 -14.34
CA ALA A 110 14.64 -3.13 -14.40
C ALA A 110 15.70 -3.66 -15.38
N SER A 111 15.96 -4.97 -15.36
CA SER A 111 16.93 -5.60 -16.27
C SER A 111 16.53 -5.45 -17.75
N LEU A 112 15.21 -5.48 -18.03
CA LEU A 112 14.68 -5.27 -19.38
C LEU A 112 14.74 -3.80 -19.79
N MET A 113 14.28 -2.90 -18.91
CA MET A 113 14.16 -1.47 -19.23
C MET A 113 15.52 -0.77 -19.32
N LEU A 114 16.45 -1.11 -18.40
CA LEU A 114 17.79 -0.56 -18.38
C LEU A 114 18.77 -1.30 -19.31
N ASN A 115 18.34 -2.41 -19.92
CA ASN A 115 19.16 -3.28 -20.75
C ASN A 115 20.51 -3.66 -20.10
N SER A 116 20.54 -3.78 -18.78
CA SER A 116 21.75 -4.06 -18.00
C SER A 116 21.37 -4.70 -16.66
N ARG A 117 21.90 -5.89 -16.37
CA ARG A 117 21.73 -6.55 -15.07
C ARG A 117 22.48 -5.83 -13.95
N SER A 118 23.65 -5.25 -14.27
CA SER A 118 24.45 -4.52 -13.29
C SER A 118 23.73 -3.24 -12.85
N LYS A 119 23.18 -2.44 -13.76
CA LYS A 119 22.37 -1.26 -13.41
C LYS A 119 21.08 -1.64 -12.67
N ALA A 120 20.43 -2.73 -13.09
CA ALA A 120 19.25 -3.23 -12.43
C ALA A 120 19.50 -3.60 -10.95
N ALA A 121 20.68 -4.13 -10.62
CA ALA A 121 21.04 -4.47 -9.25
C ALA A 121 21.09 -3.24 -8.32
N LEU A 122 21.60 -2.09 -8.81
CA LEU A 122 21.55 -0.83 -8.06
C LEU A 122 20.14 -0.27 -7.94
N ALA A 123 19.34 -0.35 -9.00
CA ALA A 123 17.94 0.09 -8.97
C ALA A 123 17.11 -0.75 -7.99
N VAL A 124 17.36 -2.07 -7.90
CA VAL A 124 16.70 -2.97 -6.94
C VAL A 124 17.04 -2.60 -5.50
N MET A 125 18.25 -2.17 -5.21
CA MET A 125 18.63 -1.69 -3.88
C MET A 125 17.77 -0.48 -3.47
N VAL A 126 17.60 0.48 -4.38
CA VAL A 126 16.73 1.64 -4.14
C VAL A 126 15.29 1.20 -3.93
N TYR A 127 14.76 0.32 -4.79
CA TYR A 127 13.41 -0.22 -4.68
C TYR A 127 13.17 -0.96 -3.36
N ALA A 128 14.12 -1.78 -2.95
CA ALA A 128 13.98 -2.64 -1.77
C ALA A 128 13.93 -1.87 -0.45
N LEU A 129 14.64 -0.72 -0.38
CA LEU A 129 14.85 0.05 0.84
C LEU A 129 14.09 1.38 0.88
N LEU A 130 13.38 1.77 -0.18
CA LEU A 130 12.56 2.98 -0.17
C LEU A 130 11.25 2.72 0.59
N PRO A 131 10.97 3.37 1.74
CA PRO A 131 9.80 3.08 2.59
C PRO A 131 8.47 3.11 1.85
N ARG A 132 8.25 4.06 0.94
CA ARG A 132 7.03 4.16 0.13
C ARG A 132 6.73 2.88 -0.70
N LEU A 133 7.73 2.05 -0.97
CA LEU A 133 7.60 0.82 -1.76
C LEU A 133 7.41 -0.44 -0.90
N PHE A 134 7.30 -0.30 0.44
CA PHE A 134 7.00 -1.44 1.30
C PHE A 134 5.99 -1.14 2.42
N SER A 135 5.91 0.08 2.95
CA SER A 135 5.14 0.41 4.16
C SER A 135 3.67 -0.06 4.10
N TRP A 136 2.91 0.42 3.13
CA TRP A 136 1.51 0.05 2.95
C TRP A 136 1.30 -1.37 2.41
N TYR A 137 2.35 -1.98 1.90
CA TYR A 137 2.32 -3.32 1.31
C TYR A 137 2.57 -4.43 2.34
N VAL A 138 3.03 -4.10 3.56
CA VAL A 138 3.25 -5.05 4.67
C VAL A 138 2.14 -5.02 5.73
N MET A 139 1.24 -4.04 5.69
CA MET A 139 0.05 -3.94 6.54
C MET A 139 -0.97 -5.03 6.20
N GLY A 140 -1.99 -5.24 7.04
CA GLY A 140 -3.02 -6.25 6.78
C GLY A 140 -3.78 -6.03 5.47
N GLY A 141 -4.20 -4.79 5.20
CA GLY A 141 -4.77 -4.40 3.90
C GLY A 141 -3.76 -4.43 2.75
N GLY A 142 -2.47 -4.53 3.05
CA GLY A 142 -1.41 -4.82 2.10
C GLY A 142 -1.60 -6.14 1.37
N LEU A 143 -2.49 -7.03 1.85
CA LEU A 143 -2.84 -8.24 1.13
C LEU A 143 -3.24 -7.94 -0.32
N SER A 144 -4.16 -7.03 -0.56
CA SER A 144 -4.56 -6.65 -1.93
C SER A 144 -3.51 -5.80 -2.64
N ARG A 145 -2.91 -4.84 -1.93
CA ARG A 145 -1.92 -3.91 -2.48
C ARG A 145 -0.63 -4.61 -2.92
N SER A 146 -0.12 -5.57 -2.15
CA SER A 146 1.12 -6.30 -2.48
C SER A 146 0.96 -7.20 -3.71
N PHE A 147 -0.18 -7.92 -3.84
CA PHE A 147 -0.49 -8.64 -5.07
C PHE A 147 -0.64 -7.68 -6.26
N GLY A 148 -1.35 -6.56 -6.08
CA GLY A 148 -1.48 -5.53 -7.10
C GLY A 148 -0.11 -5.03 -7.59
N LEU A 149 0.79 -4.65 -6.68
CA LEU A 149 2.15 -4.21 -6.99
C LEU A 149 2.96 -5.28 -7.72
N LEU A 150 2.93 -6.52 -7.23
CA LEU A 150 3.62 -7.64 -7.88
C LEU A 150 3.17 -7.78 -9.34
N PHE A 151 1.85 -7.81 -9.58
CA PHE A 151 1.29 -7.93 -10.91
C PHE A 151 1.52 -6.70 -11.79
N LEU A 152 1.52 -5.49 -11.22
CA LEU A 152 1.89 -4.25 -11.93
C LEU A 152 3.32 -4.37 -12.49
N LEU A 153 4.29 -4.76 -11.67
CA LEU A 153 5.67 -4.89 -12.09
C LEU A 153 5.84 -5.97 -13.16
N LEU A 154 5.18 -7.12 -13.00
CA LEU A 154 5.17 -8.20 -13.98
C LEU A 154 4.48 -7.78 -15.30
N ALA A 155 3.38 -7.03 -15.22
CA ALA A 155 2.69 -6.48 -16.40
C ALA A 155 3.57 -5.47 -17.15
N CYS A 156 4.23 -4.55 -16.43
CA CYS A 156 5.17 -3.60 -17.04
C CYS A 156 6.36 -4.31 -17.69
N ALA A 157 6.95 -5.32 -17.03
CA ALA A 157 8.06 -6.11 -17.58
C ALA A 157 7.64 -6.87 -18.85
N SER A 158 6.48 -7.54 -18.81
CA SER A 158 5.96 -8.29 -19.96
C SER A 158 5.52 -7.38 -21.10
N SER A 159 4.89 -6.23 -20.81
CA SER A 159 4.52 -5.21 -21.79
C SER A 159 5.76 -4.63 -22.50
N TRP A 160 6.80 -4.28 -21.72
CA TRP A 160 8.07 -3.85 -22.29
C TRP A 160 8.67 -4.90 -23.23
N ALA A 161 8.70 -6.17 -22.79
CA ALA A 161 9.22 -7.27 -23.61
C ALA A 161 8.34 -7.55 -24.84
N LEU A 162 7.01 -7.37 -24.75
CA LEU A 162 6.08 -7.50 -25.87
C LEU A 162 6.47 -6.54 -27.00
N PHE A 163 6.63 -5.26 -26.69
CA PHE A 163 6.92 -4.24 -27.69
C PHE A 163 8.37 -4.19 -28.17
N THR A 164 9.32 -4.67 -27.35
CA THR A 164 10.76 -4.66 -27.74
C THR A 164 11.23 -5.97 -28.34
N ARG A 165 10.77 -7.13 -27.81
CA ARG A 165 11.22 -8.48 -28.25
C ARG A 165 10.25 -9.15 -29.19
N ARG A 166 8.99 -8.67 -29.26
CA ARG A 166 7.92 -9.14 -30.16
C ARG A 166 7.61 -10.64 -30.10
N ALA A 167 7.79 -11.28 -28.93
CA ALA A 167 7.48 -12.68 -28.77
C ALA A 167 6.02 -12.88 -28.27
N PRO A 168 5.20 -13.77 -28.88
CA PRO A 168 3.76 -13.92 -28.61
C PRO A 168 3.44 -14.26 -27.15
N LYS A 169 4.34 -14.98 -26.45
CA LYS A 169 4.16 -15.31 -25.04
C LYS A 169 3.95 -14.08 -24.15
N TYR A 170 4.55 -12.95 -24.51
CA TYR A 170 4.41 -11.72 -23.73
C TYR A 170 3.03 -11.07 -23.88
N LEU A 171 2.30 -11.36 -24.96
CA LEU A 171 0.92 -10.93 -25.10
C LEU A 171 0.04 -11.57 -24.01
N LEU A 172 0.11 -12.90 -23.87
CA LEU A 172 -0.63 -13.62 -22.83
C LEU A 172 -0.17 -13.20 -21.42
N LEU A 173 1.15 -13.11 -21.19
CA LEU A 173 1.68 -12.71 -19.88
C LEU A 173 1.24 -11.30 -19.49
N THR A 174 1.24 -10.33 -20.43
CA THR A 174 0.78 -8.96 -20.17
C THR A 174 -0.71 -8.94 -19.83
N ALA A 175 -1.52 -9.72 -20.55
CA ALA A 175 -2.96 -9.82 -20.28
C ALA A 175 -3.22 -10.47 -18.89
N LEU A 176 -2.55 -11.57 -18.58
CA LEU A 176 -2.70 -12.26 -17.29
C LEU A 176 -2.25 -11.39 -16.11
N PHE A 177 -1.09 -10.75 -16.21
CA PHE A 177 -0.57 -9.90 -15.13
C PHE A 177 -1.36 -8.60 -15.02
N GLY A 178 -1.80 -8.01 -16.14
CA GLY A 178 -2.71 -6.86 -16.12
C GLY A 178 -4.05 -7.18 -15.46
N ALA A 179 -4.64 -8.33 -15.79
CA ALA A 179 -5.84 -8.82 -15.12
C ALA A 179 -5.58 -9.09 -13.62
N GLY A 180 -4.44 -9.70 -13.28
CA GLY A 180 -4.04 -9.93 -11.90
C GLY A 180 -3.95 -8.65 -11.09
N ALA A 181 -3.41 -7.56 -11.65
CA ALA A 181 -3.35 -6.25 -10.99
C ALA A 181 -4.76 -5.69 -10.71
N ILE A 182 -5.64 -5.72 -11.72
CA ILE A 182 -7.03 -5.24 -11.60
C ILE A 182 -7.82 -6.08 -10.57
N LEU A 183 -7.67 -7.40 -10.62
CA LEU A 183 -8.35 -8.32 -9.71
C LEU A 183 -7.78 -8.32 -8.28
N SER A 184 -6.66 -7.61 -8.04
CA SER A 184 -6.07 -7.48 -6.72
C SER A 184 -6.39 -6.13 -6.06
N HIS A 185 -6.20 -5.01 -6.77
CA HIS A 185 -6.36 -3.66 -6.19
C HIS A 185 -6.81 -2.64 -7.24
N PRO A 186 -7.89 -1.87 -7.00
CA PRO A 186 -8.47 -0.99 -8.03
C PRO A 186 -7.50 0.06 -8.56
N GLU A 187 -6.90 0.85 -7.66
CA GLU A 187 -5.97 1.94 -8.01
C GLU A 187 -4.73 1.38 -8.72
N THR A 188 -4.18 0.25 -8.23
CA THR A 188 -3.02 -0.39 -8.86
C THR A 188 -3.37 -0.92 -10.26
N GLY A 189 -4.59 -1.43 -10.44
CA GLY A 189 -5.10 -1.84 -11.75
C GLY A 189 -5.14 -0.67 -12.74
N LEU A 190 -5.64 0.48 -12.32
CA LEU A 190 -5.68 1.71 -13.12
C LEU A 190 -4.27 2.17 -13.51
N HIS A 191 -3.35 2.24 -12.55
CA HIS A 191 -1.96 2.61 -12.80
C HIS A 191 -1.22 1.59 -13.66
N THR A 192 -1.56 0.30 -13.57
CA THR A 192 -1.03 -0.75 -14.45
C THR A 192 -1.43 -0.50 -15.90
N ALA A 193 -2.71 -0.22 -16.14
CA ALA A 193 -3.21 0.12 -17.47
C ALA A 193 -2.50 1.37 -18.01
N ALA A 194 -2.39 2.42 -17.20
CA ALA A 194 -1.71 3.67 -17.56
C ALA A 194 -0.23 3.45 -17.89
N ALA A 195 0.51 2.68 -17.08
CA ALA A 195 1.91 2.34 -17.34
C ALA A 195 2.09 1.52 -18.62
N CYS A 196 1.21 0.54 -18.88
CA CYS A 196 1.24 -0.23 -20.12
C CYS A 196 0.93 0.63 -21.35
N VAL A 197 0.01 1.59 -21.25
CA VAL A 197 -0.25 2.58 -22.30
C VAL A 197 0.98 3.45 -22.55
N LEU A 198 1.63 3.92 -21.48
CA LEU A 198 2.87 4.70 -21.59
C LEU A 198 3.97 3.89 -22.28
N ILE A 199 4.18 2.64 -21.90
CA ILE A 199 5.15 1.73 -22.53
C ILE A 199 4.82 1.56 -24.02
N TRP A 200 3.53 1.35 -24.37
CA TRP A 200 3.10 1.28 -25.77
C TRP A 200 3.40 2.58 -26.54
N LEU A 201 3.13 3.75 -25.94
CA LEU A 201 3.42 5.04 -26.56
C LEU A 201 4.90 5.23 -26.88
N PHE A 202 5.81 4.75 -26.05
CA PHE A 202 7.24 4.92 -26.25
C PHE A 202 7.90 3.79 -27.08
N LYS A 203 7.36 2.55 -27.03
CA LYS A 203 8.00 1.37 -27.61
C LYS A 203 7.14 0.62 -28.64
N GLY A 204 5.83 0.85 -28.63
CA GLY A 204 4.87 0.08 -29.42
C GLY A 204 4.11 0.86 -30.51
N ARG A 205 4.52 2.07 -30.87
CA ARG A 205 3.82 2.94 -31.85
C ARG A 205 3.93 2.44 -33.30
N THR A 206 3.43 1.23 -33.53
CA THR A 206 3.31 0.61 -34.85
C THR A 206 1.91 -0.02 -34.97
N TRP A 207 1.43 -0.30 -36.20
CA TRP A 207 0.15 -0.97 -36.39
C TRP A 207 0.09 -2.34 -35.70
N ARG A 208 1.19 -3.10 -35.72
CA ARG A 208 1.29 -4.37 -34.98
C ARG A 208 1.22 -4.14 -33.46
N GLY A 209 1.93 -3.11 -32.96
CA GLY A 209 1.87 -2.78 -31.55
C GLY A 209 0.50 -2.31 -31.09
N LEU A 210 -0.25 -1.60 -31.95
CA LEU A 210 -1.66 -1.25 -31.65
C LEU A 210 -2.54 -2.50 -31.58
N ARG A 211 -2.42 -3.40 -32.57
CA ARG A 211 -3.13 -4.69 -32.55
C ARG A 211 -2.82 -5.48 -31.28
N ASP A 212 -1.54 -5.58 -30.91
CA ASP A 212 -1.11 -6.34 -29.74
C ASP A 212 -1.61 -5.68 -28.44
N ALA A 213 -1.64 -4.35 -28.35
CA ALA A 213 -2.25 -3.61 -27.23
C ALA A 213 -3.76 -3.89 -27.12
N LEU A 214 -4.49 -3.87 -28.25
CA LEU A 214 -5.93 -4.19 -28.27
C LEU A 214 -6.21 -5.64 -27.85
N LEU A 215 -5.37 -6.60 -28.28
CA LEU A 215 -5.48 -8.00 -27.87
C LEU A 215 -5.20 -8.19 -26.38
N VAL A 216 -4.21 -7.47 -25.82
CA VAL A 216 -3.96 -7.44 -24.37
C VAL A 216 -5.17 -6.90 -23.64
N THR A 217 -5.71 -5.76 -24.07
CA THR A 217 -6.90 -5.13 -23.46
C THR A 217 -8.09 -6.08 -23.47
N LEU A 218 -8.37 -6.72 -24.61
CA LEU A 218 -9.45 -7.72 -24.72
C LEU A 218 -9.21 -8.91 -23.77
N GLY A 219 -7.97 -9.40 -23.68
CA GLY A 219 -7.60 -10.46 -22.73
C GLY A 219 -7.81 -10.05 -21.29
N VAL A 220 -7.41 -8.83 -20.90
CA VAL A 220 -7.64 -8.29 -19.55
C VAL A 220 -9.15 -8.22 -19.24
N ILE A 221 -9.94 -7.65 -20.14
CA ILE A 221 -11.41 -7.59 -19.98
C ILE A 221 -12.00 -8.98 -19.79
N LEU A 222 -11.58 -9.95 -20.59
CA LEU A 222 -12.08 -11.33 -20.53
C LEU A 222 -11.70 -11.99 -19.19
N PHE A 223 -10.43 -11.89 -18.76
CA PHE A 223 -9.97 -12.50 -17.50
C PHE A 223 -10.58 -11.85 -16.25
N THR A 224 -10.95 -10.57 -16.31
CA THR A 224 -11.57 -9.87 -15.19
C THR A 224 -13.10 -9.94 -15.19
N SER A 225 -13.72 -10.36 -16.30
CA SER A 225 -15.19 -10.37 -16.47
C SER A 225 -15.96 -11.23 -15.45
N PRO A 226 -15.44 -12.35 -14.91
CA PRO A 226 -16.16 -13.09 -13.89
C PRO A 226 -16.40 -12.26 -12.61
N TRP A 227 -15.48 -11.37 -12.23
CA TRP A 227 -15.64 -10.50 -11.10
C TRP A 227 -16.59 -9.33 -11.39
N TRP A 228 -16.21 -8.43 -12.31
CA TRP A 228 -17.02 -7.23 -12.57
C TRP A 228 -18.39 -7.56 -13.15
N GLY A 229 -18.50 -8.66 -13.91
CA GLY A 229 -19.78 -9.13 -14.43
C GLY A 229 -20.72 -9.58 -13.31
N THR A 230 -20.23 -10.30 -12.30
CA THR A 230 -21.01 -10.69 -11.12
C THR A 230 -21.44 -9.47 -10.30
N VAL A 231 -20.52 -8.52 -10.06
CA VAL A 231 -20.84 -7.28 -9.35
C VAL A 231 -21.91 -6.47 -10.09
N LEU A 232 -21.77 -6.32 -11.40
CA LEU A 232 -22.78 -5.63 -12.24
C LEU A 232 -24.15 -6.33 -12.20
N PHE A 233 -24.15 -7.66 -12.23
CA PHE A 233 -25.40 -8.44 -12.16
C PHE A 233 -26.09 -8.27 -10.78
N GLN A 234 -25.33 -8.25 -9.70
CA GLN A 234 -25.87 -8.17 -8.32
C GLN A 234 -26.26 -6.74 -7.91
N HIS A 235 -25.48 -5.73 -8.32
CA HIS A 235 -25.57 -4.36 -7.77
C HIS A 235 -25.68 -3.25 -8.83
N GLY A 236 -25.58 -3.60 -10.12
CA GLY A 236 -25.47 -2.60 -11.19
C GLY A 236 -24.15 -1.82 -11.10
N PHE A 237 -24.14 -0.60 -11.60
CA PHE A 237 -22.94 0.28 -11.62
C PHE A 237 -22.69 1.01 -10.28
N ALA A 238 -23.64 1.01 -9.36
CA ALA A 238 -23.57 1.84 -8.16
C ALA A 238 -22.29 1.67 -7.33
N PRO A 239 -21.80 0.45 -7.02
CA PRO A 239 -20.55 0.31 -6.27
C PRO A 239 -19.33 0.88 -6.99
N PHE A 240 -19.22 0.66 -8.30
CA PHE A 240 -18.10 1.19 -9.09
C PHE A 240 -18.13 2.73 -9.16
N GLN A 241 -19.33 3.31 -9.33
CA GLN A 241 -19.49 4.75 -9.32
C GLN A 241 -19.15 5.33 -7.94
N SER A 242 -19.63 4.70 -6.86
CA SER A 242 -19.31 5.11 -5.49
C SER A 242 -17.79 5.11 -5.26
N ALA A 243 -17.10 4.04 -5.65
CA ALA A 243 -15.66 3.96 -5.52
C ALA A 243 -14.92 5.02 -6.36
N LEU A 244 -15.38 5.32 -7.58
CA LEU A 244 -14.82 6.38 -8.40
C LEU A 244 -15.02 7.77 -7.79
N ASP A 245 -16.14 8.01 -7.14
CA ASP A 245 -16.46 9.29 -6.48
C ASP A 245 -15.56 9.54 -5.24
N THR A 246 -14.87 8.53 -4.70
CA THR A 246 -13.91 8.67 -3.60
C THR A 246 -12.55 9.18 -4.06
N GLY A 247 -12.23 9.03 -5.34
CA GLY A 247 -11.05 9.61 -5.98
C GLY A 247 -11.29 11.06 -6.39
N GLY A 248 -10.25 11.80 -6.59
CA GLY A 248 -10.38 13.17 -7.11
C GLY A 248 -9.06 13.90 -7.28
N HIS A 249 -9.04 14.82 -8.26
CA HIS A 249 -7.93 15.74 -8.46
C HIS A 249 -8.19 16.98 -7.62
N SER A 250 -7.50 17.10 -6.47
CA SER A 250 -7.49 18.34 -5.71
C SER A 250 -6.51 19.34 -6.35
N ALA A 251 -6.69 20.63 -6.10
CA ALA A 251 -5.73 21.66 -6.51
C ALA A 251 -4.34 21.46 -5.88
N LEU A 252 -4.24 20.61 -4.86
CA LEU A 252 -3.02 20.34 -4.10
C LEU A 252 -2.28 19.06 -4.57
N PHE A 253 -2.64 18.47 -5.71
CA PHE A 253 -1.97 17.26 -6.20
C PHE A 253 -0.46 17.44 -6.50
N TRP A 254 0.01 18.69 -6.61
CA TRP A 254 1.42 19.07 -6.70
C TRP A 254 2.17 19.03 -5.37
N LEU A 255 1.46 19.02 -4.24
CA LEU A 255 2.08 19.14 -2.92
C LEU A 255 3.19 18.09 -2.68
N PRO A 256 3.05 16.81 -3.06
CA PRO A 256 4.10 15.81 -2.91
C PRO A 256 5.41 16.17 -3.63
N TRP A 257 5.35 16.95 -4.72
CA TRP A 257 6.53 17.44 -5.43
C TRP A 257 7.26 18.54 -4.66
N ILE A 258 6.50 19.41 -3.98
CA ILE A 258 7.06 20.51 -3.18
C ILE A 258 7.60 19.99 -1.85
N THR A 259 6.90 19.06 -1.23
CA THR A 259 7.24 18.47 0.07
C THR A 259 8.21 17.27 -0.03
N PHE A 260 8.51 16.81 -1.25
CA PHE A 260 9.29 15.60 -1.52
C PHE A 260 8.74 14.34 -0.84
N ASP A 261 7.42 14.24 -0.71
CA ASP A 261 6.72 13.13 -0.06
C ASP A 261 6.66 11.86 -0.93
N PHE A 262 7.85 11.41 -1.36
CA PHE A 262 8.02 10.16 -2.09
C PHE A 262 8.54 9.01 -1.24
N ALA A 263 8.89 9.29 0.03
CA ALA A 263 9.60 8.37 0.88
C ALA A 263 8.85 7.92 2.13
N GLU A 264 7.67 8.46 2.43
CA GLU A 264 6.95 8.32 3.72
C GLU A 264 7.69 8.95 4.91
N GLU A 265 8.74 9.69 4.67
CA GLU A 265 9.52 10.38 5.69
C GLU A 265 9.30 11.89 5.58
N ARG A 266 9.48 12.62 6.67
CA ARG A 266 9.30 14.08 6.72
C ARG A 266 10.26 14.85 5.79
N PHE A 267 11.39 14.22 5.42
CA PHE A 267 12.40 14.79 4.55
C PHE A 267 12.74 13.82 3.44
N ALA A 268 13.20 14.33 2.29
CA ALA A 268 13.67 13.50 1.20
C ALA A 268 14.80 12.59 1.66
N THR A 269 14.63 11.27 1.53
CA THR A 269 15.69 10.31 1.82
C THR A 269 16.81 10.42 0.79
N VAL A 270 17.98 9.87 1.12
CA VAL A 270 19.09 9.78 0.16
C VAL A 270 18.65 9.03 -1.11
N LEU A 271 17.78 8.03 -1.00
CA LEU A 271 17.28 7.26 -2.13
C LEU A 271 16.36 8.08 -3.03
N THR A 272 15.50 8.92 -2.45
CA THR A 272 14.66 9.86 -3.20
C THR A 272 15.52 10.88 -3.94
N VAL A 273 16.52 11.44 -3.26
CA VAL A 273 17.47 12.39 -3.87
C VAL A 273 18.20 11.75 -5.06
N LEU A 274 18.64 10.50 -4.95
CA LEU A 274 19.24 9.75 -6.06
C LEU A 274 18.25 9.60 -7.22
N GLY A 275 16.97 9.30 -6.94
CA GLY A 275 15.91 9.25 -7.95
C GLY A 275 15.74 10.58 -8.69
N LEU A 276 15.71 11.70 -7.95
CA LEU A 276 15.59 13.06 -8.52
C LEU A 276 16.83 13.46 -9.33
N ILE A 277 18.04 13.09 -8.90
CA ILE A 277 19.26 13.27 -9.70
C ILE A 277 19.14 12.48 -11.01
N GLY A 278 18.70 11.21 -10.97
CA GLY A 278 18.48 10.41 -12.17
C GLY A 278 17.41 11.00 -13.09
N PHE A 279 16.34 11.57 -12.51
CA PHE A 279 15.31 12.31 -13.25
C PHE A 279 15.94 13.49 -14.03
N ALA A 280 16.74 14.31 -13.36
CA ALA A 280 17.42 15.44 -14.00
C ALA A 280 18.38 14.97 -15.10
N VAL A 281 19.16 13.92 -14.84
CA VAL A 281 20.12 13.35 -15.82
C VAL A 281 19.42 12.83 -17.06
N GLN A 282 18.34 12.06 -16.91
CA GLN A 282 17.60 11.50 -18.05
C GLN A 282 16.87 12.61 -18.83
N SER A 283 16.30 13.60 -18.13
CA SER A 283 15.70 14.78 -18.77
C SER A 283 16.72 15.58 -19.59
N ALA A 284 17.92 15.79 -19.05
CA ALA A 284 19.01 16.47 -19.77
C ALA A 284 19.48 15.67 -21.01
N ARG A 285 19.46 14.31 -20.93
CA ARG A 285 19.76 13.42 -22.05
C ARG A 285 18.61 13.29 -23.05
N ARG A 286 17.45 13.92 -22.79
CA ARG A 286 16.22 13.83 -23.57
C ARG A 286 15.65 12.41 -23.65
N ASP A 287 15.95 11.55 -22.69
CA ASP A 287 15.30 10.24 -22.52
C ASP A 287 14.10 10.39 -21.59
N TRP A 288 12.97 10.72 -22.19
CA TRP A 288 11.77 11.15 -21.49
C TRP A 288 10.91 10.01 -20.92
N PHE A 289 11.19 8.73 -21.22
CA PHE A 289 10.31 7.64 -20.78
C PHE A 289 10.16 7.60 -19.25
N LEU A 290 11.26 7.48 -18.52
CA LEU A 290 11.22 7.41 -17.05
C LEU A 290 10.78 8.73 -16.40
N PRO A 291 11.25 9.92 -16.82
CA PRO A 291 10.73 11.19 -16.32
C PRO A 291 9.22 11.34 -16.50
N VAL A 292 8.68 11.00 -17.66
CA VAL A 292 7.22 11.05 -17.89
C VAL A 292 6.51 10.02 -17.00
N TRP A 293 7.06 8.83 -16.80
CA TRP A 293 6.44 7.82 -15.94
C TRP A 293 6.41 8.26 -14.46
N VAL A 294 7.38 9.04 -13.97
CA VAL A 294 7.32 9.63 -12.63
C VAL A 294 6.15 10.61 -12.49
N LEU A 295 5.90 11.42 -13.52
CA LEU A 295 4.84 12.44 -13.50
C LEU A 295 3.44 11.89 -13.78
N PHE A 296 3.35 10.86 -14.61
CA PHE A 296 2.10 10.37 -15.18
C PHE A 296 1.10 9.85 -14.13
N PRO A 297 1.50 9.16 -13.04
CA PRO A 297 0.58 8.74 -11.99
C PRO A 297 -0.25 9.86 -11.39
N PHE A 298 0.32 11.06 -11.21
CA PHE A 298 -0.38 12.21 -10.65
C PHE A 298 -1.49 12.76 -11.55
N VAL A 299 -1.40 12.50 -12.86
CA VAL A 299 -2.45 12.83 -13.83
C VAL A 299 -3.53 11.76 -13.84
N VAL A 300 -3.17 10.50 -13.64
CA VAL A 300 -4.09 9.35 -13.71
C VAL A 300 -4.94 9.27 -12.45
N GLU A 301 -4.32 9.19 -11.27
CA GLU A 301 -4.98 9.11 -9.98
C GLU A 301 -4.00 9.59 -8.89
N PRO A 302 -4.22 10.78 -8.31
CA PRO A 302 -3.27 11.41 -7.38
C PRO A 302 -3.12 10.72 -6.02
N ARG A 303 -4.14 10.00 -5.53
CA ARG A 303 -4.18 9.42 -4.18
C ARG A 303 -3.04 8.43 -3.93
N SER A 304 -2.80 7.53 -4.88
CA SER A 304 -1.72 6.53 -4.82
C SER A 304 -0.49 6.89 -5.66
N ALA A 305 -0.50 8.06 -6.31
CA ALA A 305 0.50 8.46 -7.29
C ALA A 305 1.93 8.45 -6.76
N THR A 306 2.16 8.86 -5.51
CA THR A 306 3.50 8.88 -4.89
C THR A 306 4.11 7.49 -4.80
N ALA A 307 3.32 6.48 -4.41
CA ALA A 307 3.77 5.09 -4.33
C ALA A 307 4.12 4.53 -5.73
N ILE A 308 3.31 4.85 -6.73
CA ILE A 308 3.56 4.40 -8.11
C ILE A 308 4.74 5.14 -8.74
N ALA A 309 4.87 6.45 -8.52
CA ALA A 309 5.99 7.26 -8.99
C ALA A 309 7.34 6.83 -8.37
N ALA A 310 7.33 6.25 -7.18
CA ALA A 310 8.50 5.69 -6.53
C ALA A 310 9.13 4.52 -7.34
N ILE A 311 8.34 3.81 -8.16
CA ILE A 311 8.83 2.73 -9.03
C ILE A 311 9.82 3.26 -10.09
N PRO A 312 9.45 4.19 -10.98
CA PRO A 312 10.41 4.78 -11.92
C PRO A 312 11.49 5.61 -11.22
N LEU A 313 11.23 6.22 -10.05
CA LEU A 313 12.27 6.88 -9.25
C LEU A 313 13.35 5.90 -8.78
N ALA A 314 12.99 4.66 -8.43
CA ALA A 314 13.99 3.65 -8.09
C ALA A 314 14.87 3.26 -9.29
N LEU A 315 14.30 3.17 -10.51
CA LEU A 315 15.07 2.98 -11.75
C LEU A 315 16.03 4.15 -11.98
N LEU A 316 15.55 5.37 -11.82
CA LEU A 316 16.33 6.60 -11.98
C LEU A 316 17.44 6.70 -10.93
N GLY A 317 17.21 6.28 -9.69
CA GLY A 317 18.22 6.19 -8.64
C GLY A 317 19.35 5.22 -9.00
N GLY A 318 19.00 4.06 -9.58
CA GLY A 318 19.98 3.12 -10.13
C GLY A 318 20.82 3.73 -11.26
N ILE A 319 20.20 4.51 -12.16
CA ILE A 319 20.89 5.25 -13.22
C ILE A 319 21.81 6.33 -12.63
N ALA A 320 21.34 7.10 -11.65
CA ALA A 320 22.15 8.12 -10.98
C ALA A 320 23.42 7.53 -10.35
N LEU A 321 23.26 6.38 -9.69
CA LEU A 321 24.41 5.67 -9.11
C LEU A 321 25.36 5.14 -10.18
N SER A 322 24.84 4.41 -11.19
CA SER A 322 25.67 3.71 -12.19
C SER A 322 26.34 4.64 -13.19
N ASP A 323 25.62 5.69 -13.64
CA ASP A 323 26.05 6.51 -14.79
C ASP A 323 26.64 7.85 -14.39
N LEU A 324 26.45 8.29 -13.14
CA LEU A 324 26.95 9.58 -12.67
C LEU A 324 27.83 9.46 -11.44
N LEU A 325 27.29 8.99 -10.29
CA LEU A 325 27.98 9.12 -9.01
C LEU A 325 29.20 8.20 -8.90
N ILE A 326 29.02 6.91 -9.18
CA ILE A 326 30.14 5.96 -9.09
C ILE A 326 31.26 6.32 -10.10
N PRO A 327 30.96 6.61 -11.39
CA PRO A 327 31.99 7.08 -12.32
C PRO A 327 32.65 8.39 -11.90
N ALA A 328 31.92 9.39 -11.41
CA ALA A 328 32.47 10.65 -10.95
C ALA A 328 33.47 10.44 -9.80
N ILE A 329 33.07 9.66 -8.77
CA ILE A 329 33.93 9.36 -7.62
C ILE A 329 35.19 8.58 -8.05
N ALA A 330 35.01 7.54 -8.90
CA ALA A 330 36.14 6.75 -9.39
C ALA A 330 37.10 7.58 -10.23
N SER A 331 36.62 8.52 -11.06
CA SER A 331 37.49 9.39 -11.86
C SER A 331 38.33 10.34 -11.00
N LEU A 332 37.74 10.86 -9.91
CA LEU A 332 38.48 11.70 -8.95
C LEU A 332 39.56 10.91 -8.20
N GLU A 333 39.23 9.66 -7.81
CA GLU A 333 40.15 8.79 -7.07
C GLU A 333 41.33 8.33 -7.95
N LEU A 334 41.02 7.82 -9.15
CA LEU A 334 42.02 7.18 -10.01
C LEU A 334 42.86 8.18 -10.83
N LYS A 335 42.44 9.46 -10.87
CA LYS A 335 43.12 10.53 -11.64
C LYS A 335 43.38 10.18 -13.11
N GLN A 336 42.59 9.27 -13.67
CA GLN A 336 42.73 8.79 -15.06
C GLN A 336 41.40 8.92 -15.79
N LYS A 337 41.44 9.04 -17.11
CA LYS A 337 40.26 8.94 -17.95
C LYS A 337 39.78 7.49 -17.89
N LEU A 338 38.56 7.26 -17.41
CA LEU A 338 38.02 5.93 -17.23
C LEU A 338 37.85 5.25 -18.59
N GLU A 339 38.44 4.06 -18.75
CA GLU A 339 38.26 3.22 -19.94
C GLU A 339 36.95 2.47 -19.91
N SER A 340 36.45 2.14 -18.70
CA SER A 340 35.16 1.46 -18.49
C SER A 340 34.17 2.36 -17.79
N HIS A 341 32.90 2.25 -18.20
CA HIS A 341 31.74 2.89 -17.55
C HIS A 341 30.89 1.87 -16.76
N ASP A 342 31.34 0.61 -16.65
CA ASP A 342 30.65 -0.37 -15.80
C ASP A 342 31.01 -0.14 -14.33
N TRP A 343 30.01 0.23 -13.55
CA TRP A 343 30.16 0.51 -12.13
C TRP A 343 30.77 -0.67 -11.34
N THR A 344 30.61 -1.92 -11.80
CA THR A 344 31.16 -3.10 -11.12
C THR A 344 32.68 -3.15 -11.23
N GLU A 345 33.25 -2.71 -12.35
CA GLU A 345 34.68 -2.57 -12.53
C GLU A 345 35.22 -1.39 -11.73
N LEU A 346 34.51 -0.25 -11.76
CA LEU A 346 34.90 0.95 -11.03
C LEU A 346 34.96 0.73 -9.52
N ILE A 347 33.99 0.00 -8.95
CA ILE A 347 34.00 -0.39 -7.53
C ILE A 347 35.16 -1.36 -7.23
N THR A 348 35.49 -2.24 -8.16
CA THR A 348 36.61 -3.17 -7.96
C THR A 348 37.93 -2.43 -7.84
N GLN A 349 38.15 -1.38 -8.64
CA GLN A 349 39.38 -0.59 -8.70
C GLN A 349 39.41 0.51 -7.62
N GLY A 350 38.30 1.24 -7.41
CA GLY A 350 38.19 2.39 -6.51
C GLY A 350 37.85 2.02 -5.06
N ARG A 351 38.67 2.42 -4.11
CA ARG A 351 38.37 2.26 -2.66
C ARG A 351 37.29 3.24 -2.19
N VAL A 352 37.42 4.51 -2.61
CA VAL A 352 36.47 5.57 -2.19
C VAL A 352 35.09 5.29 -2.76
N ALA A 353 34.99 4.87 -4.04
CA ALA A 353 33.71 4.46 -4.64
C ALA A 353 33.03 3.34 -3.84
N ARG A 354 33.79 2.32 -3.40
CA ARG A 354 33.26 1.26 -2.52
C ARG A 354 32.74 1.78 -1.19
N ILE A 355 33.51 2.63 -0.52
CA ILE A 355 33.13 3.20 0.78
C ILE A 355 31.83 4.01 0.64
N VAL A 356 31.74 4.88 -0.38
CA VAL A 356 30.55 5.73 -0.60
C VAL A 356 29.31 4.89 -0.90
N VAL A 357 29.41 3.89 -1.78
CA VAL A 357 28.26 3.03 -2.10
C VAL A 357 27.85 2.18 -0.89
N SER A 358 28.81 1.65 -0.13
CA SER A 358 28.53 0.92 1.11
C SER A 358 27.87 1.82 2.17
N TYR A 359 28.31 3.07 2.27
CA TYR A 359 27.72 4.06 3.17
C TYR A 359 26.27 4.42 2.76
N VAL A 360 26.03 4.63 1.46
CA VAL A 360 24.67 4.89 0.94
C VAL A 360 23.73 3.71 1.25
N LEU A 361 24.20 2.47 1.02
CA LEU A 361 23.43 1.27 1.33
C LEU A 361 23.14 1.16 2.85
N PHE A 362 24.17 1.37 3.67
CA PHE A 362 24.03 1.32 5.12
C PHE A 362 23.05 2.38 5.62
N PHE A 363 23.21 3.63 5.16
CA PHE A 363 22.33 4.74 5.55
C PHE A 363 20.88 4.51 5.11
N ALA A 364 20.68 3.99 3.89
CA ALA A 364 19.36 3.64 3.39
C ALA A 364 18.72 2.53 4.23
N LEU A 365 19.49 1.51 4.61
CA LEU A 365 19.01 0.42 5.47
C LEU A 365 18.60 0.95 6.85
N ILE A 366 19.43 1.78 7.48
CA ILE A 366 19.11 2.37 8.79
C ILE A 366 17.84 3.24 8.69
N GLY A 367 17.72 4.07 7.64
CA GLY A 367 16.50 4.87 7.41
C GLY A 367 15.25 3.99 7.28
N ALA A 368 15.33 2.93 6.49
CA ALA A 368 14.24 1.96 6.33
C ALA A 368 13.86 1.28 7.66
N LEU A 369 14.86 0.86 8.46
CA LEU A 369 14.63 0.24 9.76
C LEU A 369 14.00 1.23 10.77
N ILE A 370 14.46 2.48 10.81
CA ILE A 370 13.85 3.52 11.65
C ILE A 370 12.38 3.71 11.28
N TYR A 371 12.09 3.72 9.99
CA TYR A 371 10.71 3.81 9.52
C TYR A 371 9.88 2.59 9.94
N ASP A 372 10.42 1.38 9.82
CA ASP A 372 9.77 0.13 10.23
C ASP A 372 9.33 0.16 11.69
N PHE A 373 10.17 0.67 12.60
CA PHE A 373 9.79 0.83 13.99
C PHE A 373 8.57 1.73 14.18
N SER A 374 8.35 2.70 13.29
CA SER A 374 7.15 3.54 13.35
C SER A 374 5.87 2.75 13.04
N LEU A 375 5.96 1.73 12.18
CA LEU A 375 4.82 0.88 11.82
C LEU A 375 4.31 0.04 13.00
N THR A 376 5.18 -0.27 13.96
CA THR A 376 4.80 -1.05 15.15
C THR A 376 3.81 -0.32 16.07
N ASN A 377 3.63 0.98 15.88
CA ASN A 377 2.64 1.78 16.62
C ASN A 377 1.20 1.62 16.08
N TYR A 378 1.03 0.96 14.92
CA TYR A 378 -0.26 0.79 14.28
C TYR A 378 -0.75 -0.65 14.47
N VAL A 379 -1.06 -1.01 15.72
CA VAL A 379 -1.56 -2.35 16.07
C VAL A 379 -2.71 -2.26 17.08
N VAL A 380 -3.57 -3.27 17.06
CA VAL A 380 -4.57 -3.47 18.12
C VAL A 380 -3.89 -4.17 19.30
N SER A 381 -3.85 -3.51 20.44
CA SER A 381 -3.22 -4.06 21.65
C SER A 381 -4.00 -5.27 22.21
N PRO A 382 -3.39 -6.12 23.02
CA PRO A 382 -4.11 -7.18 23.74
C PRO A 382 -5.26 -6.65 24.61
N ASP A 383 -5.09 -5.50 25.26
CA ASP A 383 -6.11 -4.87 26.09
C ASP A 383 -7.26 -4.31 25.24
N ASP A 384 -6.98 -3.71 24.04
CA ASP A 384 -8.03 -3.32 23.11
C ASP A 384 -8.84 -4.54 22.63
N ARG A 385 -8.17 -5.64 22.28
CA ARG A 385 -8.86 -6.89 21.89
C ARG A 385 -9.72 -7.44 23.01
N SER A 386 -9.22 -7.41 24.25
CA SER A 386 -9.98 -7.82 25.43
C SER A 386 -11.24 -6.96 25.62
N ALA A 387 -11.11 -5.64 25.46
CA ALA A 387 -12.27 -4.73 25.53
C ALA A 387 -13.31 -5.00 24.44
N MET A 388 -12.86 -5.21 23.19
CA MET A 388 -13.77 -5.53 22.08
C MET A 388 -14.43 -6.90 22.25
N THR A 389 -13.73 -7.90 22.77
CA THR A 389 -14.31 -9.21 23.10
C THR A 389 -15.35 -9.08 24.21
N TRP A 390 -15.07 -8.28 25.23
CA TRP A 390 -16.07 -7.98 26.26
C TRP A 390 -17.35 -7.37 25.65
N VAL A 391 -17.22 -6.47 24.67
CA VAL A 391 -18.38 -5.92 23.95
C VAL A 391 -19.19 -7.03 23.28
N ALA A 392 -18.51 -7.97 22.61
CA ALA A 392 -19.18 -9.10 21.95
C ALA A 392 -20.03 -9.93 22.93
N ASP A 393 -19.52 -10.14 24.15
CA ASP A 393 -20.13 -11.02 25.14
C ASP A 393 -21.22 -10.33 26.00
N HIS A 394 -21.16 -9.00 26.15
CA HIS A 394 -21.97 -8.28 27.16
C HIS A 394 -22.91 -7.22 26.57
N THR A 395 -22.97 -7.02 25.26
CA THR A 395 -23.86 -6.05 24.65
C THR A 395 -24.81 -6.74 23.64
N PRO A 396 -26.01 -6.19 23.38
CA PRO A 396 -26.92 -6.73 22.37
C PRO A 396 -26.25 -6.76 20.97
N SER A 397 -26.57 -7.79 20.16
CA SER A 397 -25.96 -8.00 18.85
C SER A 397 -26.19 -6.85 17.86
N GLN A 398 -27.25 -6.08 18.03
CA GLN A 398 -27.60 -4.94 17.17
C GLN A 398 -27.04 -3.60 17.66
N SER A 399 -26.22 -3.61 18.74
CA SER A 399 -25.71 -2.37 19.33
C SER A 399 -24.77 -1.65 18.35
N ARG A 400 -24.89 -0.33 18.33
CA ARG A 400 -24.12 0.59 17.51
C ARG A 400 -23.16 1.38 18.39
N PHE A 401 -21.93 1.42 17.98
CA PHE A 401 -20.84 2.08 18.70
C PHE A 401 -20.30 3.26 17.92
N ILE A 402 -19.92 4.30 18.62
CA ILE A 402 -18.96 5.30 18.16
C ILE A 402 -17.64 4.98 18.85
N VAL A 403 -16.58 4.79 18.06
CA VAL A 403 -15.22 4.49 18.52
C VAL A 403 -14.37 5.73 18.37
N ILE A 404 -13.81 6.24 19.47
CA ILE A 404 -12.97 7.44 19.50
C ILE A 404 -11.60 7.04 20.04
N THR A 405 -10.58 7.18 19.21
CA THR A 405 -9.21 6.75 19.51
C THR A 405 -8.23 7.92 19.68
N GLY A 406 -8.63 9.12 19.23
CA GLY A 406 -7.76 10.30 19.18
C GLY A 406 -6.73 10.26 18.05
N ARG A 407 -6.85 9.31 17.10
CA ARG A 407 -5.95 9.27 15.94
C ARG A 407 -6.42 10.26 14.89
N ALA A 408 -5.48 11.09 14.42
CA ALA A 408 -5.76 12.14 13.43
C ALA A 408 -6.03 11.58 12.03
N ASP A 409 -5.48 10.40 11.69
CA ASP A 409 -5.67 9.77 10.38
C ASP A 409 -6.60 8.56 10.51
N PRO A 410 -7.87 8.67 10.06
CA PRO A 410 -8.84 7.58 10.12
C PRO A 410 -8.47 6.35 9.28
N LEU A 411 -7.57 6.51 8.28
CA LEU A 411 -7.07 5.40 7.46
C LEU A 411 -5.95 4.61 8.17
N ASN A 412 -5.36 5.20 9.22
CA ASN A 412 -4.34 4.61 10.07
C ASN A 412 -4.86 4.37 11.50
N ASP A 413 -6.13 3.95 11.62
CA ASP A 413 -6.77 3.63 12.89
C ASP A 413 -7.14 2.14 12.98
N PRO A 414 -6.20 1.28 13.41
CA PRO A 414 -6.47 -0.15 13.53
C PRO A 414 -7.56 -0.47 14.55
N VAL A 415 -7.72 0.34 15.60
CA VAL A 415 -8.75 0.10 16.64
C VAL A 415 -10.14 0.29 16.04
N ALA A 416 -10.35 1.38 15.30
CA ALA A 416 -11.64 1.65 14.65
C ALA A 416 -11.98 0.60 13.57
N GLU A 417 -10.99 0.12 12.80
CA GLU A 417 -11.23 -0.87 11.76
C GLU A 417 -11.44 -2.28 12.29
N TRP A 418 -10.65 -2.71 13.30
CA TRP A 418 -10.77 -4.06 13.87
C TRP A 418 -11.89 -4.18 14.88
N PHE A 419 -12.47 -3.08 15.32
CA PHE A 419 -13.59 -3.11 16.27
C PHE A 419 -14.76 -3.99 15.81
N PRO A 420 -15.29 -3.87 14.58
CA PRO A 420 -16.39 -4.75 14.13
C PRO A 420 -16.02 -6.22 14.07
N VAL A 421 -14.73 -6.54 13.86
CA VAL A 421 -14.24 -7.91 13.77
C VAL A 421 -14.25 -8.60 15.12
N TYR A 422 -13.70 -7.94 16.15
CA TYR A 422 -13.60 -8.53 17.48
C TYR A 422 -14.86 -8.36 18.32
N SER A 423 -15.58 -7.24 18.15
CA SER A 423 -16.80 -6.97 18.91
C SER A 423 -18.05 -7.60 18.30
N LEU A 424 -18.02 -7.94 17.01
CA LEU A 424 -19.20 -8.35 16.25
C LEU A 424 -20.36 -7.33 16.33
N ARG A 425 -20.02 -6.04 16.50
CA ARG A 425 -20.97 -4.92 16.61
C ARG A 425 -20.66 -3.88 15.54
N THR A 426 -21.64 -3.01 15.30
CA THR A 426 -21.51 -1.95 14.30
C THR A 426 -20.70 -0.79 14.86
N ASN A 427 -19.62 -0.42 14.19
CA ASN A 427 -18.87 0.81 14.41
C ASN A 427 -19.35 1.90 13.44
N GLN A 428 -19.94 2.98 13.96
CA GLN A 428 -20.42 4.10 13.14
C GLN A 428 -19.30 5.02 12.65
N SER A 429 -18.13 4.97 13.28
CA SER A 429 -16.97 5.85 12.99
C SER A 429 -15.85 5.21 12.18
N THR A 430 -16.01 3.96 11.68
CA THR A 430 -15.01 3.38 10.76
C THR A 430 -15.24 3.83 9.31
N VAL A 431 -14.16 3.98 8.55
CA VAL A 431 -14.20 4.37 7.13
C VAL A 431 -14.26 3.17 6.19
N GLN A 432 -13.76 2.01 6.64
CA GLN A 432 -13.60 0.83 5.79
C GLN A 432 -14.92 0.34 5.22
N GLY A 433 -14.96 0.19 3.90
CA GLY A 433 -16.11 -0.25 3.15
C GLY A 433 -17.12 0.85 2.82
N ARG A 434 -17.05 2.02 3.47
CA ARG A 434 -17.98 3.13 3.21
C ARG A 434 -17.75 3.78 1.84
N GLU A 435 -16.56 3.65 1.25
CA GLU A 435 -16.28 4.06 -0.12
C GLU A 435 -17.19 3.38 -1.15
N TRP A 436 -17.72 2.20 -0.85
CA TRP A 436 -18.66 1.46 -1.71
C TRP A 436 -20.11 1.87 -1.52
N LEU A 437 -20.41 2.66 -0.47
CA LEU A 437 -21.78 3.03 -0.06
C LEU A 437 -22.06 4.51 -0.23
N LEU A 438 -21.10 5.40 0.12
CA LEU A 438 -21.36 6.81 0.32
C LEU A 438 -21.16 7.66 -0.95
N GLY A 439 -20.47 7.16 -1.97
CA GLY A 439 -20.19 7.91 -3.19
C GLY A 439 -19.60 9.29 -2.87
N LYS A 440 -20.22 10.35 -3.37
CA LYS A 440 -19.78 11.74 -3.16
C LYS A 440 -19.81 12.19 -1.68
N SER A 441 -20.56 11.51 -0.83
CA SER A 441 -20.61 11.80 0.62
C SER A 441 -19.44 11.17 1.37
N PHE A 442 -18.61 10.33 0.75
CA PHE A 442 -17.48 9.69 1.40
C PHE A 442 -16.44 10.69 1.92
N LEU A 443 -15.99 11.63 1.08
CA LEU A 443 -14.99 12.63 1.48
C LEU A 443 -15.50 13.57 2.59
N PRO A 444 -16.75 14.09 2.54
CA PRO A 444 -17.35 14.80 3.67
C PRO A 444 -17.40 13.96 4.96
N PHE A 445 -17.79 12.70 4.88
CA PHE A 445 -17.80 11.80 6.03
C PHE A 445 -16.37 11.59 6.59
N LEU A 446 -15.40 11.28 5.73
CA LEU A 446 -14.00 11.12 6.11
C LEU A 446 -13.48 12.38 6.84
N GLY A 447 -13.73 13.57 6.29
CA GLY A 447 -13.35 14.84 6.92
C GLY A 447 -14.08 15.11 8.24
N SER A 448 -15.30 14.60 8.44
CA SER A 448 -16.03 14.76 9.70
C SER A 448 -15.43 13.97 10.87
N LEU A 449 -14.64 12.91 10.58
CA LEU A 449 -14.02 12.09 11.61
C LEU A 449 -12.94 12.85 12.39
N ASP A 450 -12.26 13.82 11.77
CA ASP A 450 -11.33 14.71 12.49
C ASP A 450 -12.06 15.49 13.60
N GLY A 451 -13.27 15.96 13.29
CA GLY A 451 -14.16 16.60 14.27
C GLY A 451 -14.56 15.66 15.41
N LEU A 452 -14.87 14.39 15.09
CA LEU A 452 -15.17 13.38 16.11
C LEU A 452 -13.98 13.11 17.03
N GLN A 453 -12.78 12.95 16.46
CA GLN A 453 -11.58 12.69 17.28
C GLN A 453 -11.24 13.89 18.18
N SER A 454 -11.49 15.13 17.73
CA SER A 454 -11.32 16.33 18.53
C SER A 454 -12.31 16.47 19.70
N CYS A 455 -13.42 15.70 19.70
CA CYS A 455 -14.35 15.65 20.83
C CYS A 455 -13.70 15.11 22.12
N LEU A 456 -12.54 14.45 22.05
CA LEU A 456 -11.79 14.06 23.24
C LEU A 456 -11.47 15.24 24.18
N ASP A 457 -11.33 16.44 23.64
CA ASP A 457 -11.06 17.68 24.39
C ASP A 457 -12.31 18.53 24.61
N SER A 458 -13.52 17.95 24.45
CA SER A 458 -14.79 18.64 24.48
C SER A 458 -15.84 17.96 25.40
N ALA A 459 -17.03 18.58 25.50
CA ALA A 459 -18.16 18.00 26.24
C ALA A 459 -18.81 16.85 25.46
N PRO A 460 -19.57 15.94 26.14
CA PRO A 460 -20.31 14.84 25.49
C PRO A 460 -21.26 15.28 24.37
N SER A 461 -21.80 16.50 24.43
CA SER A 461 -22.62 17.10 23.38
C SER A 461 -21.90 17.22 22.03
N CYS A 462 -20.56 17.27 22.02
CA CYS A 462 -19.77 17.24 20.79
C CYS A 462 -19.98 15.93 20.00
N VAL A 463 -19.97 14.79 20.69
CA VAL A 463 -20.19 13.48 20.08
C VAL A 463 -21.61 13.36 19.54
N GLN A 464 -22.60 13.86 20.32
CA GLN A 464 -24.00 13.88 19.87
C GLN A 464 -24.17 14.77 18.62
N ALA A 465 -23.61 15.98 18.62
CA ALA A 465 -23.65 16.87 17.48
C ALA A 465 -23.01 16.28 16.21
N TRP A 466 -21.90 15.53 16.38
CA TRP A 466 -21.29 14.81 15.25
C TRP A 466 -22.21 13.69 14.73
N ALA A 467 -22.82 12.92 15.63
CA ALA A 467 -23.73 11.86 15.25
C ALA A 467 -24.96 12.42 14.51
N ASP A 468 -25.56 13.49 15.03
CA ASP A 468 -26.71 14.15 14.42
C ASP A 468 -26.40 14.73 13.04
N SER A 469 -25.24 15.38 12.88
CA SER A 469 -24.79 15.94 11.59
C SER A 469 -24.51 14.87 10.53
N ASN A 470 -24.18 13.65 10.93
CA ASN A 470 -24.00 12.51 10.04
C ASN A 470 -25.24 11.59 9.95
N HIS A 471 -26.37 11.98 10.59
CA HIS A 471 -27.60 11.18 10.64
C HIS A 471 -27.39 9.78 11.21
N LEU A 472 -26.51 9.65 12.22
CA LEU A 472 -26.17 8.40 12.87
C LEU A 472 -26.76 8.36 14.28
N SER A 473 -27.07 7.16 14.74
CA SER A 473 -27.48 6.90 16.13
C SER A 473 -26.55 5.86 16.73
N PHE A 474 -26.31 5.93 18.02
CA PHE A 474 -25.44 5.04 18.76
C PHE A 474 -26.00 4.69 20.12
N ASP A 475 -25.64 3.52 20.62
CA ASP A 475 -26.07 2.99 21.92
C ASP A 475 -24.89 3.00 22.91
N TYR A 476 -23.65 3.02 22.41
CA TYR A 476 -22.44 2.98 23.23
C TYR A 476 -21.33 3.87 22.66
N LEU A 477 -20.48 4.36 23.58
CA LEU A 477 -19.20 4.99 23.25
C LEU A 477 -18.05 4.07 23.67
N TYR A 478 -17.13 3.80 22.76
CA TYR A 478 -15.84 3.20 23.04
C TYR A 478 -14.76 4.27 22.94
N LEU A 479 -14.09 4.56 24.04
CA LEU A 479 -13.01 5.54 24.12
C LEU A 479 -11.69 4.83 24.36
N GLN A 480 -10.71 5.02 23.47
CA GLN A 480 -9.36 4.57 23.74
C GLN A 480 -8.70 5.51 24.75
N LYS A 481 -8.05 4.93 25.77
CA LYS A 481 -7.28 5.72 26.76
C LYS A 481 -5.99 6.27 26.16
N PRO A 482 -5.42 7.34 26.74
CA PRO A 482 -4.14 7.87 26.31
C PRO A 482 -3.08 6.76 26.24
N THR A 483 -2.36 6.75 25.14
CA THR A 483 -1.23 5.84 24.92
C THR A 483 0.08 6.62 24.88
N LYS A 484 1.23 5.92 24.78
CA LYS A 484 2.53 6.60 24.59
C LYS A 484 2.56 7.42 23.29
N THR A 485 1.79 7.03 22.29
CA THR A 485 1.69 7.72 21.00
C THR A 485 0.63 8.81 20.98
N ASN A 486 -0.34 8.77 21.90
CA ASN A 486 -1.36 9.79 22.11
C ASN A 486 -1.55 10.04 23.62
N PRO A 487 -0.68 10.85 24.25
CA PRO A 487 -0.62 10.99 25.71
C PRO A 487 -1.63 11.97 26.29
N THR A 488 -2.46 12.65 25.49
CA THR A 488 -3.34 13.74 25.96
C THR A 488 -4.45 13.18 26.85
N PRO A 489 -4.62 13.67 28.10
CA PRO A 489 -5.75 13.33 28.94
C PRO A 489 -7.06 13.78 28.28
N SER A 490 -8.07 12.91 28.26
CA SER A 490 -9.36 13.20 27.64
C SER A 490 -10.29 13.94 28.60
N LEU A 491 -10.66 15.18 28.28
CA LEU A 491 -11.70 15.92 28.97
C LEU A 491 -13.06 15.22 28.84
N LEU A 492 -13.32 14.67 27.65
CA LEU A 492 -14.55 13.90 27.37
C LEU A 492 -14.70 12.74 28.38
N LEU A 493 -13.65 11.96 28.63
CA LEU A 493 -13.67 10.84 29.57
C LEU A 493 -14.06 11.29 30.98
N TYR A 494 -13.50 12.41 31.44
CA TYR A 494 -13.83 12.98 32.74
C TYR A 494 -15.30 13.40 32.82
N LEU A 495 -15.78 14.11 31.81
CA LEU A 495 -17.17 14.60 31.76
C LEU A 495 -18.19 13.48 31.60
N LEU A 496 -17.90 12.43 30.83
CA LEU A 496 -18.78 11.27 30.68
C LEU A 496 -19.00 10.52 32.01
N ARG A 497 -17.98 10.43 32.85
CA ARG A 497 -18.12 9.82 34.18
C ARG A 497 -19.08 10.58 35.12
N ALA A 498 -19.23 11.89 34.89
CA ALA A 498 -20.13 12.75 35.67
C ALA A 498 -21.49 12.96 34.99
N SER A 499 -21.68 12.52 33.76
CA SER A 499 -22.91 12.74 32.99
C SER A 499 -24.01 11.78 33.41
N PRO A 500 -25.26 12.25 33.61
CA PRO A 500 -26.41 11.39 33.90
C PRO A 500 -26.85 10.56 32.68
N ASP A 501 -26.50 10.98 31.48
CA ASP A 501 -26.93 10.35 30.20
C ASP A 501 -26.07 9.15 29.83
N TYR A 502 -24.96 8.94 30.52
CA TYR A 502 -24.00 7.87 30.25
C TYR A 502 -23.77 7.01 31.49
N THR A 503 -23.61 5.71 31.26
CA THR A 503 -23.25 4.75 32.32
C THR A 503 -21.99 4.02 31.95
N LEU A 504 -20.95 4.08 32.81
CA LEU A 504 -19.74 3.29 32.66
C LEU A 504 -20.06 1.80 32.76
N VAL A 505 -19.80 1.03 31.73
CA VAL A 505 -20.08 -0.41 31.68
C VAL A 505 -18.84 -1.28 31.66
N PHE A 506 -17.72 -0.75 31.15
CA PHE A 506 -16.44 -1.46 31.12
C PHE A 506 -15.25 -0.50 31.14
N GLU A 507 -14.17 -0.94 31.76
CA GLU A 507 -12.90 -0.23 31.77
C GLU A 507 -11.73 -1.21 31.95
N ASN A 508 -10.67 -1.04 31.14
CA ASN A 508 -9.37 -1.69 31.29
C ASN A 508 -8.23 -0.69 31.07
N ASN A 509 -7.00 -1.16 30.85
CA ASN A 509 -5.84 -0.28 30.67
C ASN A 509 -5.89 0.53 29.35
N SER A 510 -6.54 0.03 28.29
CA SER A 510 -6.55 0.66 26.97
C SER A 510 -7.87 1.33 26.61
N ALA A 511 -9.00 0.92 27.20
CA ALA A 511 -10.30 1.38 26.78
C ALA A 511 -11.28 1.62 27.93
N VAL A 512 -12.23 2.52 27.67
CA VAL A 512 -13.41 2.76 28.52
C VAL A 512 -14.65 2.73 27.66
N ILE A 513 -15.70 2.04 28.13
CA ILE A 513 -16.96 1.89 27.40
C ILE A 513 -18.11 2.44 28.25
N PHE A 514 -18.90 3.32 27.64
CA PHE A 514 -20.09 3.89 28.23
C PHE A 514 -21.32 3.46 27.43
N ALA A 515 -22.38 3.08 28.15
CA ALA A 515 -23.72 2.97 27.57
C ALA A 515 -24.36 4.35 27.53
N HIS A 516 -25.01 4.71 26.43
CA HIS A 516 -25.83 5.89 26.25
C HIS A 516 -27.27 5.54 26.65
N LYS A 517 -27.93 6.37 27.45
CA LYS A 517 -29.29 6.12 27.97
C LYS A 517 -30.37 6.59 27.00
#